data_8ecbc4228c98c633b6a092cca14c09ce
#
_entry.id   8ecbc4228c98c633b6a092cca14c09ce
#
_cell.length_a   1.000
_cell.length_b   1.000
_cell.length_c   1.000
_cell.angle_alpha   90.00
_cell.angle_beta   90.00
_cell.angle_gamma   90.00
#
_symmetry.space_group_name_H-M   'P 1'
#
loop_
_entity.id
_entity.type
_entity.pdbx_description
1 polymer ?
#
loop_
_entity_poly.entity_id
_entity_poly.type
_entity_poly.pdbx_seq_one_letter_code
_entity_poly.pdbx_strand_id
1 'polypeptide(L)'
;MSVTISEAVKYIGVDDKTIDLFESQYVVPHGVSYNSYLILDEKVALMDTVDTRGVEQWEKNLLAALDGRKVDYLVVSHLEPDHAGSIGRLVELFPEVTLVGNAKTFHCSHKLPSLPASVPSVPYKNSAYGYQGTKTLLLPL
;
A
#
# COMPACT_ATOMS: atom_id res chain seq x y z
N MET A 1 -7.95 12.50 6.26
CA MET A 1 -7.06 13.69 6.34
C MET A 1 -5.63 13.16 6.20
N SER A 2 -4.86 13.64 5.23
CA SER A 2 -3.45 13.29 5.13
C SER A 2 -2.62 14.07 6.14
N VAL A 3 -1.63 13.44 6.75
CA VAL A 3 -0.71 14.08 7.70
C VAL A 3 0.67 14.13 7.07
N THR A 4 1.29 15.30 7.02
CA THR A 4 2.66 15.46 6.53
C THR A 4 3.65 15.01 7.59
N ILE A 5 4.44 13.98 7.30
CA ILE A 5 5.50 13.49 8.19
C ILE A 5 6.82 14.20 7.87
N SER A 6 7.12 14.39 6.59
CA SER A 6 8.24 15.16 6.09
C SER A 6 7.85 15.79 4.74
N GLU A 7 8.75 16.56 4.12
CA GLU A 7 8.48 17.12 2.79
C GLU A 7 8.11 16.04 1.76
N ALA A 8 8.76 14.88 1.83
CA ALA A 8 8.55 13.79 0.90
C ALA A 8 7.55 12.72 1.37
N VAL A 9 7.20 12.65 2.67
CA VAL A 9 6.39 11.55 3.22
C VAL A 9 5.11 12.07 3.84
N LYS A 10 3.98 11.53 3.36
CA LYS A 10 2.64 11.81 3.90
C LYS A 10 2.00 10.51 4.41
N TYR A 11 1.43 10.56 5.60
CA TYR A 11 0.54 9.52 6.09
C TYR A 11 -0.84 9.72 5.46
N ILE A 12 -1.37 8.68 4.86
CA ILE A 12 -2.68 8.69 4.18
C ILE A 12 -3.61 7.58 4.66
N GLY A 13 -3.24 6.92 5.75
CA GLY A 13 -4.01 5.83 6.35
C GLY A 13 -5.39 6.25 6.87
N VAL A 14 -6.08 5.30 7.47
CA VAL A 14 -7.46 5.47 7.96
C VAL A 14 -7.59 4.90 9.36
N ASP A 15 -8.26 5.63 10.24
CA ASP A 15 -8.67 5.15 11.55
C ASP A 15 -10.10 4.58 11.45
N ASP A 16 -10.24 3.26 11.60
CA ASP A 16 -11.53 2.58 11.68
C ASP A 16 -11.95 2.42 13.14
N LYS A 17 -12.84 3.28 13.58
CA LYS A 17 -13.40 3.26 14.95
C LYS A 17 -14.70 2.47 15.04
N THR A 18 -15.12 1.85 13.95
CA THR A 18 -16.39 1.11 13.85
C THR A 18 -16.21 -0.40 13.88
N ILE A 19 -14.98 -0.86 13.82
CA ILE A 19 -14.67 -2.29 13.91
C ILE A 19 -14.65 -2.75 15.36
N ASP A 20 -15.36 -3.84 15.66
CA ASP A 20 -15.40 -4.44 16.98
C ASP A 20 -14.36 -5.53 17.19
N LEU A 21 -14.09 -6.29 16.10
CA LEU A 21 -13.17 -7.42 16.08
C LEU A 21 -12.19 -7.29 14.93
N PHE A 22 -10.92 -7.07 15.23
CA PHE A 22 -9.85 -7.14 14.24
C PHE A 22 -9.50 -8.60 13.94
N GLU A 23 -9.38 -8.96 12.66
CA GLU A 23 -9.16 -10.33 12.16
C GLU A 23 -10.16 -11.36 12.72
N SER A 24 -11.37 -10.92 13.08
CA SER A 24 -12.42 -11.75 13.69
C SER A 24 -12.01 -12.41 15.03
N GLN A 25 -10.93 -11.99 15.66
CA GLN A 25 -10.36 -12.60 16.87
C GLN A 25 -10.06 -11.59 17.98
N TYR A 26 -9.61 -10.39 17.62
CA TYR A 26 -9.11 -9.44 18.60
C TYR A 26 -10.13 -8.34 18.86
N VAL A 27 -10.58 -8.24 20.11
CA VAL A 27 -11.46 -7.15 20.54
C VAL A 27 -10.69 -5.84 20.52
N VAL A 28 -11.17 -4.85 19.78
CA VAL A 28 -10.51 -3.55 19.59
C VAL A 28 -11.44 -2.40 20.00
N PRO A 29 -11.57 -2.14 21.29
CA PRO A 29 -12.57 -1.19 21.83
C PRO A 29 -12.32 0.26 21.38
N HIS A 30 -11.15 0.55 20.84
CA HIS A 30 -10.78 1.88 20.34
C HIS A 30 -10.64 1.91 18.82
N GLY A 31 -11.00 0.81 18.13
CA GLY A 31 -10.79 0.65 16.69
C GLY A 31 -9.36 0.29 16.33
N VAL A 32 -9.06 0.38 15.04
CA VAL A 32 -7.72 0.11 14.46
C VAL A 32 -7.34 1.22 13.48
N SER A 33 -6.04 1.40 13.30
CA SER A 33 -5.50 2.28 12.25
C SER A 33 -4.92 1.43 11.13
N TYR A 34 -5.41 1.63 9.92
CA TYR A 34 -4.84 1.05 8.71
C TYR A 34 -3.76 2.00 8.20
N ASN A 35 -2.51 1.57 8.28
CA ASN A 35 -1.37 2.43 7.99
C ASN A 35 -0.98 2.37 6.51
N SER A 36 -0.98 3.52 5.87
CA SER A 36 -0.55 3.68 4.48
C SER A 36 0.22 4.99 4.33
N TYR A 37 1.32 4.97 3.59
CA TYR A 37 2.21 6.12 3.45
C TYR A 37 2.49 6.40 1.98
N LEU A 38 2.43 7.67 1.61
CA LEU A 38 2.78 8.15 0.29
C LEU A 38 4.13 8.84 0.32
N ILE A 39 5.04 8.41 -0.54
CA ILE A 39 6.37 8.97 -0.70
C ILE A 39 6.41 9.73 -2.03
N LEU A 40 6.58 11.04 -1.94
CA LEU A 40 6.58 11.97 -3.06
C LEU A 40 8.02 12.38 -3.39
N ASP A 41 8.59 11.74 -4.40
CA ASP A 41 9.90 12.08 -4.95
C ASP A 41 9.77 12.21 -6.47
N GLU A 42 10.85 12.10 -7.23
CA GLU A 42 10.81 12.04 -8.70
C GLU A 42 9.78 10.98 -9.16
N LYS A 43 9.82 9.81 -8.52
CA LYS A 43 8.80 8.77 -8.61
C LYS A 43 7.96 8.73 -7.33
N VAL A 44 6.69 8.41 -7.48
CA VAL A 44 5.77 8.29 -6.35
C VAL A 44 5.66 6.83 -5.93
N ALA A 45 5.99 6.56 -4.67
CA ALA A 45 5.80 5.25 -4.08
C ALA A 45 4.72 5.28 -2.99
N LEU A 46 3.85 4.29 -3.02
CA LEU A 46 2.86 4.03 -2.00
C LEU A 46 3.30 2.82 -1.17
N MET A 47 3.32 2.97 0.15
CA MET A 47 3.64 1.89 1.09
C MET A 47 2.34 1.35 1.67
N ASP A 48 1.99 0.13 1.31
CA ASP A 48 0.76 -0.57 1.65
C ASP A 48 -0.53 0.17 1.26
N THR A 49 -1.62 -0.57 1.23
CA THR A 49 -2.98 -0.06 1.13
C THR A 49 -3.68 -0.17 2.49
N VAL A 50 -4.98 -0.24 2.50
CA VAL A 50 -5.79 -0.38 3.71
C VAL A 50 -6.80 -1.51 3.54
N ASP A 51 -7.44 -1.91 4.63
CA ASP A 51 -8.61 -2.79 4.59
C ASP A 51 -9.72 -2.18 3.71
N THR A 52 -10.50 -3.04 3.05
CA THR A 52 -11.64 -2.63 2.21
C THR A 52 -12.63 -1.76 2.94
N ARG A 53 -12.74 -1.88 4.26
CA ARG A 53 -13.60 -1.05 5.12
C ARG A 53 -13.20 0.43 5.09
N GLY A 54 -11.90 0.71 4.93
CA GLY A 54 -11.34 2.06 4.89
C GLY A 54 -11.13 2.63 3.49
N VAL A 55 -11.42 1.88 2.42
CA VAL A 55 -11.02 2.21 1.05
C VAL A 55 -11.50 3.57 0.57
N GLU A 56 -12.74 3.96 0.85
CA GLU A 56 -13.29 5.24 0.39
C GLU A 56 -12.58 6.44 1.01
N GLN A 57 -12.29 6.38 2.30
CA GLN A 57 -11.58 7.46 2.97
C GLN A 57 -10.12 7.51 2.57
N TRP A 58 -9.50 6.34 2.43
CA TRP A 58 -8.13 6.21 1.96
C TRP A 58 -7.95 6.75 0.54
N GLU A 59 -8.85 6.44 -0.38
CA GLU A 59 -8.82 6.97 -1.74
C GLU A 59 -8.88 8.50 -1.77
N LYS A 60 -9.75 9.09 -0.95
CA LYS A 60 -9.82 10.56 -0.81
C LYS A 60 -8.51 11.14 -0.28
N ASN A 61 -7.91 10.50 0.73
CA ASN A 61 -6.63 10.91 1.30
C ASN A 61 -5.50 10.81 0.26
N LEU A 62 -5.47 9.69 -0.49
CA LEU A 62 -4.49 9.43 -1.54
C LEU A 62 -4.56 10.47 -2.66
N LEU A 63 -5.75 10.66 -3.25
CA LEU A 63 -5.93 11.59 -4.36
C LEU A 63 -5.62 13.05 -3.96
N ALA A 64 -6.02 13.46 -2.76
CA ALA A 64 -5.68 14.77 -2.23
C ALA A 64 -4.17 14.95 -1.99
N ALA A 65 -3.49 13.88 -1.52
CA ALA A 65 -2.06 13.93 -1.27
C ALA A 65 -1.21 13.90 -2.53
N LEU A 66 -1.70 13.24 -3.60
CA LEU A 66 -1.05 13.15 -4.91
C LEU A 66 -1.04 14.48 -5.67
N ASP A 67 -2.03 15.31 -5.45
CA ASP A 67 -2.17 16.61 -6.14
C ASP A 67 -2.03 16.50 -7.67
N GLY A 68 -2.75 15.54 -8.24
CA GLY A 68 -2.75 15.27 -9.69
C GLY A 68 -1.60 14.39 -10.20
N ARG A 69 -0.65 14.00 -9.34
CA ARG A 69 0.38 13.01 -9.69
C ARG A 69 -0.19 11.60 -9.72
N LYS A 70 0.50 10.68 -10.37
CA LYS A 70 0.17 9.25 -10.37
C LYS A 70 1.07 8.46 -9.41
N VAL A 71 0.61 7.28 -8.99
CA VAL A 71 1.42 6.33 -8.24
C VAL A 71 2.23 5.49 -9.23
N ASP A 72 3.56 5.50 -9.10
CA ASP A 72 4.46 4.70 -9.93
C ASP A 72 4.68 3.31 -9.31
N TYR A 73 4.79 3.23 -7.98
CA TYR A 73 5.07 1.99 -7.26
C TYR A 73 4.13 1.79 -6.09
N LEU A 74 3.65 0.55 -5.91
CA LEU A 74 3.06 0.08 -4.67
C LEU A 74 4.00 -0.93 -4.02
N VAL A 75 4.52 -0.60 -2.86
CA VAL A 75 5.31 -1.50 -2.04
C VAL A 75 4.39 -2.22 -1.06
N VAL A 76 4.31 -3.55 -1.18
CA VAL A 76 3.46 -4.38 -0.32
C VAL A 76 4.32 -5.06 0.72
N SER A 77 4.17 -4.68 1.99
CA SER A 77 4.94 -5.24 3.10
C SER A 77 4.48 -6.67 3.43
N HIS A 78 3.18 -6.89 3.47
CA HIS A 78 2.56 -8.22 3.57
C HIS A 78 1.09 -8.21 3.08
N LEU A 79 0.47 -9.40 2.99
CA LEU A 79 -0.82 -9.59 2.34
C LEU A 79 -2.00 -9.69 3.32
N GLU A 80 -1.86 -9.26 4.56
CA GLU A 80 -3.00 -9.16 5.47
C GLU A 80 -3.98 -8.08 5.00
N PRO A 81 -5.28 -8.24 5.28
CA PRO A 81 -6.31 -7.34 4.74
C PRO A 81 -6.08 -5.86 5.01
N ASP A 82 -5.55 -5.53 6.18
CA ASP A 82 -5.25 -4.15 6.61
C ASP A 82 -4.11 -3.48 5.84
N HIS A 83 -3.32 -4.27 5.09
CA HIS A 83 -2.24 -3.79 4.21
C HIS A 83 -2.54 -3.99 2.72
N ALA A 84 -3.29 -5.02 2.37
CA ALA A 84 -3.47 -5.46 0.99
C ALA A 84 -4.92 -5.41 0.49
N GLY A 85 -5.88 -5.13 1.36
CA GLY A 85 -7.30 -5.22 1.02
C GLY A 85 -7.74 -4.32 -0.12
N SER A 86 -7.08 -3.19 -0.30
CA SER A 86 -7.44 -2.19 -1.32
C SER A 86 -6.49 -2.15 -2.54
N ILE A 87 -5.64 -3.17 -2.72
CA ILE A 87 -4.72 -3.25 -3.88
C ILE A 87 -5.51 -3.21 -5.20
N GLY A 88 -6.59 -3.98 -5.30
CA GLY A 88 -7.43 -3.99 -6.51
C GLY A 88 -7.94 -2.61 -6.87
N ARG A 89 -8.39 -1.83 -5.88
CA ARG A 89 -8.84 -0.46 -6.09
C ARG A 89 -7.72 0.45 -6.58
N LEU A 90 -6.52 0.31 -6.03
CA LEU A 90 -5.36 1.09 -6.51
C LEU A 90 -5.03 0.80 -7.97
N VAL A 91 -5.05 -0.47 -8.37
CA VAL A 91 -4.79 -0.89 -9.76
C VAL A 91 -5.86 -0.36 -10.72
N GLU A 92 -7.12 -0.27 -10.30
CA GLU A 92 -8.17 0.38 -11.09
C GLU A 92 -7.89 1.88 -11.32
N LEU A 93 -7.41 2.58 -10.28
CA LEU A 93 -7.07 4.00 -10.36
C LEU A 93 -5.79 4.26 -11.16
N PHE A 94 -4.81 3.38 -11.01
CA PHE A 94 -3.48 3.50 -11.61
C PHE A 94 -3.05 2.20 -12.28
N PRO A 95 -3.56 1.87 -13.48
CA PRO A 95 -3.30 0.58 -14.15
C PRO A 95 -1.83 0.34 -14.50
N GLU A 96 -1.02 1.40 -14.55
CA GLU A 96 0.42 1.34 -14.84
C GLU A 96 1.29 1.17 -13.58
N VAL A 97 0.67 1.11 -12.38
CA VAL A 97 1.41 0.97 -11.12
C VAL A 97 2.24 -0.33 -11.13
N THR A 98 3.48 -0.24 -10.68
CA THR A 98 4.34 -1.41 -10.50
C THR A 98 4.26 -1.90 -9.06
N LEU A 99 3.90 -3.15 -8.87
CA LEU A 99 3.87 -3.77 -7.54
C LEU A 99 5.29 -4.22 -7.15
N VAL A 100 5.68 -3.85 -5.93
CA VAL A 100 6.96 -4.21 -5.32
C VAL A 100 6.67 -5.01 -4.06
N GLY A 101 7.24 -6.20 -3.95
CA GLY A 101 7.00 -7.06 -2.80
C GLY A 101 8.01 -8.22 -2.74
N ASN A 102 7.96 -9.02 -1.69
CA ASN A 102 8.81 -10.21 -1.61
C ASN A 102 8.25 -11.37 -2.47
N ALA A 103 9.06 -12.43 -2.66
CA ALA A 103 8.65 -13.57 -3.48
C ALA A 103 7.38 -14.25 -2.95
N LYS A 104 7.14 -14.27 -1.63
CA LYS A 104 5.92 -14.82 -1.04
C LYS A 104 4.70 -13.97 -1.37
N THR A 105 4.85 -12.64 -1.38
CA THR A 105 3.80 -11.72 -1.78
C THR A 105 3.26 -12.08 -3.16
N PHE A 106 4.14 -12.30 -4.13
CA PHE A 106 3.72 -12.64 -5.49
C PHE A 106 3.26 -14.09 -5.65
N HIS A 107 3.84 -15.01 -4.91
CA HIS A 107 3.36 -16.40 -4.91
C HIS A 107 1.93 -16.51 -4.35
N CYS A 108 1.58 -15.69 -3.37
CA CYS A 108 0.24 -15.63 -2.79
C CYS A 108 -0.72 -14.69 -3.52
N SER A 109 -0.24 -13.82 -4.40
CA SER A 109 -1.07 -12.83 -5.13
C SER A 109 -2.11 -13.48 -6.04
N HIS A 110 -1.90 -14.74 -6.46
CA HIS A 110 -2.94 -15.53 -7.14
C HIS A 110 -4.21 -15.75 -6.30
N LYS A 111 -4.13 -15.48 -5.00
CA LYS A 111 -5.26 -15.54 -4.06
C LYS A 111 -5.94 -14.18 -3.87
N LEU A 112 -5.40 -13.11 -4.45
CA LEU A 112 -6.03 -11.80 -4.47
C LEU A 112 -6.96 -11.74 -5.69
N PRO A 113 -8.27 -11.91 -5.53
CA PRO A 113 -9.21 -12.08 -6.65
C PRO A 113 -9.35 -10.85 -7.54
N SER A 114 -8.76 -9.73 -7.13
CA SER A 114 -8.85 -8.44 -7.84
C SER A 114 -7.56 -8.01 -8.52
N LEU A 115 -6.50 -8.85 -8.53
CA LEU A 115 -5.24 -8.47 -9.16
C LEU A 115 -5.18 -8.99 -10.61
N PRO A 116 -5.22 -8.11 -11.63
CA PRO A 116 -5.04 -8.55 -13.02
C PRO A 116 -3.65 -9.18 -13.20
N ALA A 117 -3.57 -10.29 -13.93
CA ALA A 117 -2.31 -10.96 -14.24
C ALA A 117 -1.31 -10.08 -15.04
N SER A 118 -1.80 -8.97 -15.59
CA SER A 118 -1.02 -8.01 -16.38
C SER A 118 -0.32 -6.92 -15.56
N VAL A 119 -0.54 -6.86 -14.23
CA VAL A 119 0.09 -5.81 -13.41
C VAL A 119 1.60 -6.05 -13.31
N PRO A 120 2.43 -5.08 -13.70
CA PRO A 120 3.87 -5.19 -13.55
C PRO A 120 4.26 -5.44 -12.10
N SER A 121 5.11 -6.41 -11.85
CA SER A 121 5.56 -6.74 -10.50
C SER A 121 7.07 -7.00 -10.44
N VAL A 122 7.69 -6.51 -9.38
CA VAL A 122 9.13 -6.68 -9.13
C VAL A 122 9.32 -7.28 -7.75
N PRO A 123 9.80 -8.54 -7.65
CA PRO A 123 10.11 -9.12 -6.35
C PRO A 123 11.37 -8.48 -5.77
N TYR A 124 11.34 -8.06 -4.52
CA TYR A 124 12.55 -7.77 -3.78
C TYR A 124 13.04 -9.02 -3.05
N LYS A 125 14.34 -9.26 -3.09
CA LYS A 125 14.92 -10.40 -2.35
C LYS A 125 14.94 -10.07 -0.87
N ASN A 126 14.39 -10.99 -0.10
CA ASN A 126 14.32 -10.92 1.35
C ASN A 126 15.70 -11.20 1.96
N SER A 127 16.65 -10.32 1.76
CA SER A 127 17.84 -10.25 2.59
C SER A 127 17.81 -8.92 3.32
N ALA A 128 18.17 -8.91 4.58
CA ALA A 128 18.12 -7.73 5.43
C ALA A 128 18.83 -6.48 4.85
N TYR A 129 19.45 -6.63 3.67
CA TYR A 129 20.18 -5.60 2.94
C TYR A 129 20.22 -5.82 1.43
N GLY A 130 19.37 -6.67 0.83
CA GLY A 130 19.57 -7.12 -0.53
C GLY A 130 18.43 -6.81 -1.47
N TYR A 131 18.46 -5.66 -2.05
CA TYR A 131 17.81 -5.42 -3.30
C TYR A 131 18.76 -5.78 -4.46
N GLN A 132 18.41 -6.79 -5.21
CA GLN A 132 19.00 -7.10 -6.49
C GLN A 132 17.89 -7.16 -7.54
N GLY A 133 17.62 -6.04 -8.12
CA GLY A 133 16.80 -5.90 -9.32
C GLY A 133 17.20 -4.60 -10.00
N THR A 134 17.09 -4.57 -11.31
CA THR A 134 17.45 -3.44 -12.12
C THR A 134 16.79 -2.15 -11.63
N LYS A 135 17.62 -1.19 -11.28
CA LYS A 135 17.29 0.18 -10.87
C LYS A 135 16.17 0.28 -9.83
N THR A 136 16.58 0.12 -8.64
CA THR A 136 15.75 0.37 -7.48
C THR A 136 15.95 1.74 -6.97
N LEU A 137 14.86 2.36 -6.68
CA LEU A 137 14.85 3.42 -5.69
C LEU A 137 15.22 2.80 -4.34
N LEU A 138 16.48 2.89 -3.95
CA LEU A 138 16.84 2.90 -2.56
C LEU A 138 16.37 4.25 -2.05
N LEU A 139 15.20 4.28 -1.44
CA LEU A 139 14.89 5.41 -0.59
C LEU A 139 15.86 5.34 0.58
N PRO A 140 16.70 6.34 0.80
CA PRO A 140 17.50 6.38 2.02
C PRO A 140 16.50 6.45 3.17
N LEU A 141 16.53 5.44 4.01
CA LEU A 141 15.89 5.50 5.32
C LEU A 141 16.63 6.49 6.20
#